data_ccb1f3ee5b4fca22c7d92923cea2a862
#
_entry.id   ccb1f3ee5b4fca22c7d92923cea2a862
#
_cell.length_a   1.000
_cell.length_b   1.000
_cell.length_c   1.000
_cell.angle_alpha   90.00
_cell.angle_beta   90.00
_cell.angle_gamma   90.00
#
_symmetry.space_group_name_H-M   'P 1'
#
loop_
_entity.id
_entity.type
_entity.pdbx_description
1 polymer ?
#
loop_
_entity_poly.entity_id
_entity_poly.type
_entity_poly.pdbx_seq_one_letter_code
_entity_poly.pdbx_strand_id
1 'polypeptide(L)'
;MKEKISYLEFERSDFVPLLKMAKKLWADFKEDELQHLLEKSTESQKYRIIIAKNPLEESVGFSIFSIRTDYVEGADKSPTGYLEGIFVEPEFRKLGIANKFIQLGEKWCKEKGCSQIGSDTWLTDKESRAFHLKVGFWEEEEVVHFLKNIK
;
A
#
# COMPACT_ATOMS: atom_id res chain seq x y z
N MET A 1 6.96 -21.75 -16.28
CA MET A 1 7.65 -21.61 -14.99
C MET A 1 7.24 -20.30 -14.32
N LYS A 2 6.98 -20.37 -13.03
CA LYS A 2 6.75 -19.15 -12.27
C LYS A 2 8.09 -18.42 -12.10
N GLU A 3 8.11 -17.15 -12.43
CA GLU A 3 9.27 -16.32 -12.14
C GLU A 3 9.47 -16.25 -10.62
N LYS A 4 10.71 -16.30 -10.19
CA LYS A 4 11.05 -16.15 -8.77
C LYS A 4 11.05 -14.67 -8.40
N ILE A 5 10.06 -14.27 -7.64
CA ILE A 5 9.94 -12.87 -7.19
C ILE A 5 10.61 -12.71 -5.82
N SER A 6 11.43 -11.68 -5.70
CA SER A 6 12.04 -11.28 -4.43
C SER A 6 11.28 -10.12 -3.83
N TYR A 7 11.14 -10.13 -2.51
CA TYR A 7 10.42 -9.09 -1.76
C TYR A 7 11.41 -8.43 -0.80
N LEU A 8 11.70 -7.17 -1.03
CA LEU A 8 12.75 -6.47 -0.33
C LEU A 8 12.21 -5.17 0.30
N GLU A 9 12.74 -4.84 1.47
CA GLU A 9 12.45 -3.53 2.05
C GLU A 9 13.05 -2.45 1.15
N PHE A 10 12.33 -1.34 1.03
CA PHE A 10 12.74 -0.20 0.22
C PHE A 10 14.15 0.28 0.59
N GLU A 11 14.96 0.53 -0.45
CA GLU A 11 16.24 1.21 -0.34
C GLU A 11 16.21 2.45 -1.21
N ARG A 12 17.09 3.42 -0.95
CA ARG A 12 17.08 4.69 -1.67
C ARG A 12 17.19 4.53 -3.19
N SER A 13 17.92 3.54 -3.65
CA SER A 13 18.05 3.24 -5.09
C SER A 13 16.75 2.80 -5.74
N ASP A 14 15.74 2.42 -4.94
CA ASP A 14 14.42 2.01 -5.44
C ASP A 14 13.47 3.18 -5.67
N PHE A 15 13.88 4.42 -5.34
CA PHE A 15 12.96 5.56 -5.36
C PHE A 15 12.41 5.87 -6.75
N VAL A 16 13.25 5.90 -7.78
CA VAL A 16 12.81 6.22 -9.14
C VAL A 16 11.83 5.16 -9.67
N PRO A 17 12.11 3.85 -9.54
CA PRO A 17 11.12 2.84 -9.91
C PRO A 17 9.83 2.93 -9.10
N LEU A 18 9.94 3.20 -7.80
CA LEU A 18 8.77 3.38 -6.93
C LEU A 18 7.90 4.53 -7.42
N LEU A 19 8.49 5.67 -7.71
CA LEU A 19 7.75 6.83 -8.21
C LEU A 19 7.03 6.52 -9.52
N LYS A 20 7.70 5.82 -10.44
CA LYS A 20 7.08 5.41 -11.70
C LYS A 20 5.85 4.53 -11.49
N MET A 21 5.95 3.55 -10.61
CA MET A 21 4.82 2.67 -10.30
C MET A 21 3.72 3.41 -9.57
N ALA A 22 4.08 4.28 -8.63
CA ALA A 22 3.11 5.07 -7.88
C ALA A 22 2.31 6.01 -8.77
N LYS A 23 2.93 6.56 -9.82
CA LYS A 23 2.23 7.41 -10.80
C LYS A 23 1.17 6.63 -11.57
N LYS A 24 1.36 5.34 -11.76
CA LYS A 24 0.37 4.48 -12.40
C LYS A 24 -0.80 4.20 -11.46
N LEU A 25 -0.51 4.00 -10.18
CA LEU A 25 -1.54 3.73 -9.16
C LEU A 25 -2.35 4.99 -8.85
N TRP A 26 -1.67 6.11 -8.70
CA TRP A 26 -2.28 7.39 -8.32
C TRP A 26 -2.15 8.41 -9.45
N ALA A 27 -2.76 8.09 -10.59
CA ALA A 27 -2.64 8.88 -11.82
C ALA A 27 -3.14 10.32 -11.69
N ASP A 28 -4.05 10.58 -10.76
CA ASP A 28 -4.64 11.90 -10.55
C ASP A 28 -3.77 12.85 -9.71
N PHE A 29 -2.74 12.32 -9.05
CA PHE A 29 -1.80 13.15 -8.29
C PHE A 29 -0.84 13.87 -9.22
N LYS A 30 -0.51 15.12 -8.87
CA LYS A 30 0.57 15.83 -9.52
C LYS A 30 1.90 15.17 -9.14
N GLU A 31 2.83 15.11 -10.07
CA GLU A 31 4.10 14.40 -9.86
C GLU A 31 4.89 14.94 -8.67
N ASP A 32 4.98 16.26 -8.53
CA ASP A 32 5.70 16.88 -7.41
C ASP A 32 5.05 16.61 -6.06
N GLU A 33 3.73 16.61 -6.00
CA GLU A 33 2.98 16.28 -4.78
C GLU A 33 3.20 14.81 -4.40
N LEU A 34 3.14 13.92 -5.38
CA LEU A 34 3.36 12.49 -5.17
C LEU A 34 4.78 12.22 -4.72
N GLN A 35 5.76 12.86 -5.37
CA GLN A 35 7.16 12.73 -5.00
C GLN A 35 7.37 13.15 -3.54
N HIS A 36 6.80 14.28 -3.14
CA HIS A 36 6.91 14.79 -1.78
C HIS A 36 6.29 13.82 -0.75
N LEU A 37 5.13 13.29 -1.07
CA LEU A 37 4.44 12.32 -0.21
C LEU A 37 5.29 11.05 -0.02
N LEU A 38 5.84 10.53 -1.12
CA LEU A 38 6.69 9.35 -1.06
C LEU A 38 7.99 9.61 -0.29
N GLU A 39 8.61 10.77 -0.47
CA GLU A 39 9.81 11.14 0.29
C GLU A 39 9.54 11.09 1.79
N LYS A 40 8.42 11.65 2.24
CA LYS A 40 8.04 11.60 3.65
C LYS A 40 7.84 10.16 4.13
N SER A 41 7.19 9.33 3.32
CA SER A 41 6.94 7.93 3.68
C SER A 41 8.25 7.14 3.82
N THR A 42 9.24 7.41 2.96
CA THR A 42 10.51 6.69 3.01
C THR A 42 11.38 7.08 4.21
N GLU A 43 11.16 8.27 4.78
CA GLU A 43 11.94 8.77 5.92
C GLU A 43 11.34 8.40 7.28
N SER A 44 10.11 7.91 7.32
CA SER A 44 9.40 7.64 8.57
C SER A 44 9.44 6.17 8.95
N GLN A 45 9.75 5.89 10.21
CA GLN A 45 9.70 4.54 10.77
C GLN A 45 8.27 4.02 10.95
N LYS A 46 7.28 4.88 10.79
CA LYS A 46 5.87 4.49 10.84
C LYS A 46 5.39 3.87 9.53
N TYR A 47 6.24 3.84 8.51
CA TYR A 47 5.92 3.29 7.19
C TYR A 47 6.81 2.12 6.86
N ARG A 48 6.26 1.17 6.13
CA ARG A 48 7.02 0.05 5.59
C ARG A 48 6.71 -0.04 4.11
N ILE A 49 7.73 0.16 3.29
CA ILE A 49 7.61 0.04 1.84
C ILE A 49 8.33 -1.24 1.42
N ILE A 50 7.62 -2.11 0.72
CA ILE A 50 8.14 -3.38 0.23
C ILE A 50 8.12 -3.35 -1.28
N ILE A 51 9.25 -3.70 -1.90
CA ILE A 51 9.40 -3.75 -3.35
C ILE A 51 9.48 -5.21 -3.80
N ALA A 52 8.71 -5.56 -4.80
CA ALA A 52 8.81 -6.86 -5.46
C ALA A 52 9.70 -6.72 -6.70
N LYS A 53 10.65 -7.63 -6.86
CA LYS A 53 11.59 -7.63 -7.98
C LYS A 53 11.58 -8.98 -8.69
N ASN A 54 11.71 -8.93 -10.02
CA ASN A 54 11.86 -10.13 -10.83
C ASN A 54 13.33 -10.63 -10.79
N PRO A 55 13.66 -11.77 -11.42
CA PRO A 55 15.04 -12.28 -11.43
C PRO A 55 16.07 -11.35 -12.06
N LEU A 56 15.65 -10.40 -12.89
CA LEU A 56 16.53 -9.39 -13.48
C LEU A 56 16.67 -8.15 -12.57
N GLU A 57 16.17 -8.24 -11.35
CA GLU A 57 16.18 -7.17 -10.35
C GLU A 57 15.40 -5.92 -10.76
N GLU A 58 14.46 -6.06 -11.69
CA GLU A 58 13.55 -4.98 -12.04
C GLU A 58 12.40 -4.93 -11.05
N SER A 59 12.01 -3.71 -10.65
CA SER A 59 10.86 -3.51 -9.75
C SER A 59 9.56 -3.77 -10.50
N VAL A 60 8.77 -4.70 -10.00
CA VAL A 60 7.51 -5.14 -10.65
C VAL A 60 6.28 -4.89 -9.78
N GLY A 61 6.46 -4.40 -8.57
CA GLY A 61 5.37 -4.06 -7.68
C GLY A 61 5.86 -3.40 -6.42
N PHE A 62 4.94 -2.79 -5.67
CA PHE A 62 5.23 -2.22 -4.36
C PHE A 62 4.00 -2.28 -3.47
N SER A 63 4.25 -2.22 -2.18
CA SER A 63 3.22 -1.99 -1.18
C SER A 63 3.72 -1.00 -0.15
N ILE A 64 2.81 -0.19 0.39
CA ILE A 64 3.11 0.76 1.45
C ILE A 64 2.14 0.48 2.60
N PHE A 65 2.70 0.15 3.75
CA PHE A 65 1.96 -0.01 4.99
C PHE A 65 2.36 1.08 5.98
N SER A 66 1.45 1.47 6.84
CA SER A 66 1.75 2.43 7.90
C SER A 66 1.15 1.97 9.21
N ILE A 67 1.60 2.61 10.28
CA ILE A 67 1.05 2.43 11.63
C ILE A 67 0.31 3.72 11.97
N ARG A 68 -0.98 3.62 12.18
CA ARG A 68 -1.82 4.77 12.54
C ARG A 68 -2.17 4.71 14.01
N THR A 69 -1.97 5.82 14.71
CA THR A 69 -2.34 5.96 16.11
C THR A 69 -3.65 6.72 16.28
N ASP A 70 -4.10 7.43 15.24
CA ASP A 70 -5.39 8.09 15.20
C ASP A 70 -6.50 7.04 14.97
N TYR A 71 -7.74 7.46 15.20
CA TYR A 71 -8.90 6.60 14.99
C TYR A 71 -8.99 6.09 13.54
N VAL A 72 -9.22 4.81 13.41
CA VAL A 72 -9.52 4.16 12.12
C VAL A 72 -10.91 3.53 12.24
N GLU A 73 -11.78 3.81 11.28
CA GLU A 73 -13.17 3.34 11.29
C GLU A 73 -13.26 1.82 11.48
N GLY A 74 -14.02 1.42 12.50
CA GLY A 74 -14.24 0.01 12.81
C GLY A 74 -13.13 -0.68 13.58
N ALA A 75 -11.99 -0.02 13.80
CA ALA A 75 -10.89 -0.62 14.55
C ALA A 75 -11.22 -0.70 16.05
N ASP A 76 -10.86 -1.84 16.66
CA ASP A 76 -11.14 -2.08 18.07
C ASP A 76 -10.23 -1.31 19.00
N LYS A 77 -9.01 -1.04 18.56
CA LYS A 77 -8.00 -0.35 19.39
C LYS A 77 -6.91 0.28 18.53
N SER A 78 -6.11 1.14 19.13
CA SER A 78 -4.92 1.72 18.56
C SER A 78 -3.67 1.01 19.12
N PRO A 79 -2.55 0.89 18.37
CA PRO A 79 -2.41 1.34 16.99
C PRO A 79 -3.06 0.40 15.99
N THR A 80 -3.34 0.91 14.79
CA THR A 80 -3.92 0.13 13.70
C THR A 80 -2.96 0.18 12.52
N GLY A 81 -2.70 -0.96 11.90
CA GLY A 81 -1.97 -0.99 10.63
C GLY A 81 -2.84 -0.42 9.52
N TYR A 82 -2.21 0.05 8.46
CA TYR A 82 -2.96 0.61 7.34
C TYR A 82 -2.25 0.31 6.03
N LEU A 83 -3.01 -0.20 5.06
CA LEU A 83 -2.54 -0.40 3.70
C LEU A 83 -2.74 0.92 2.94
N GLU A 84 -1.65 1.65 2.75
CA GLU A 84 -1.68 2.95 2.09
C GLU A 84 -1.71 2.83 0.56
N GLY A 85 -1.05 1.81 0.02
CA GLY A 85 -1.04 1.57 -1.41
C GLY A 85 -0.47 0.21 -1.74
N ILE A 86 -0.93 -0.37 -2.84
CA ILE A 86 -0.44 -1.63 -3.35
C ILE A 86 -0.57 -1.63 -4.87
N PHE A 87 0.48 -2.04 -5.55
CA PHE A 87 0.52 -2.03 -7.00
C PHE A 87 1.39 -3.17 -7.52
N VAL A 88 0.93 -3.82 -8.58
CA VAL A 88 1.70 -4.83 -9.31
C VAL A 88 1.59 -4.50 -10.79
N GLU A 89 2.73 -4.49 -11.49
CA GLU A 89 2.73 -4.26 -12.94
C GLU A 89 1.81 -5.29 -13.61
N PRO A 90 1.03 -4.87 -14.63
CA PRO A 90 0.02 -5.76 -15.24
C PRO A 90 0.56 -7.13 -15.68
N GLU A 91 1.77 -7.18 -16.25
CA GLU A 91 2.37 -8.42 -16.72
C GLU A 91 2.67 -9.41 -15.61
N PHE A 92 2.74 -8.94 -14.37
CA PHE A 92 3.09 -9.76 -13.21
C PHE A 92 1.90 -10.05 -12.29
N ARG A 93 0.70 -9.68 -12.71
CA ARG A 93 -0.51 -9.94 -11.93
C ARG A 93 -0.91 -11.41 -12.00
N LYS A 94 -1.73 -11.85 -11.04
CA LYS A 94 -2.19 -13.25 -10.91
C LYS A 94 -1.08 -14.25 -10.60
N LEU A 95 0.06 -13.78 -10.11
CA LEU A 95 1.18 -14.61 -9.66
C LEU A 95 1.29 -14.67 -8.14
N GLY A 96 0.33 -14.08 -7.41
CA GLY A 96 0.33 -14.09 -5.95
C GLY A 96 1.16 -12.98 -5.31
N ILE A 97 1.67 -12.03 -6.08
CA ILE A 97 2.53 -10.96 -5.56
C ILE A 97 1.78 -10.08 -4.56
N ALA A 98 0.57 -9.62 -4.92
CA ALA A 98 -0.21 -8.77 -4.03
C ALA A 98 -0.56 -9.49 -2.73
N ASN A 99 -0.92 -10.77 -2.81
CA ASN A 99 -1.21 -11.57 -1.63
C ASN A 99 0.02 -11.69 -0.72
N LYS A 100 1.20 -11.86 -1.32
CA LYS A 100 2.46 -11.93 -0.57
C LYS A 100 2.75 -10.60 0.14
N PHE A 101 2.49 -9.46 -0.53
CA PHE A 101 2.60 -8.16 0.09
C PHE A 101 1.71 -8.06 1.34
N ILE A 102 0.46 -8.51 1.24
CA ILE A 102 -0.47 -8.48 2.37
C ILE A 102 0.07 -9.31 3.54
N GLN A 103 0.57 -10.52 3.26
CA GLN A 103 1.14 -11.37 4.31
C GLN A 103 2.32 -10.70 5.01
N LEU A 104 3.22 -10.08 4.24
CA LEU A 104 4.38 -9.39 4.80
C LEU A 104 3.98 -8.15 5.58
N GLY A 105 3.00 -7.41 5.08
CA GLY A 105 2.47 -6.23 5.77
C GLY A 105 1.78 -6.58 7.08
N GLU A 106 0.99 -7.65 7.09
CA GLU A 106 0.33 -8.14 8.31
C GLU A 106 1.37 -8.52 9.37
N LYS A 107 2.42 -9.22 8.95
CA LYS A 107 3.50 -9.60 9.86
C LYS A 107 4.15 -8.38 10.49
N TRP A 108 4.49 -7.40 9.67
CA TRP A 108 5.10 -6.17 10.16
C TRP A 108 4.19 -5.41 11.12
N CYS A 109 2.92 -5.26 10.77
CA CYS A 109 1.95 -4.57 11.62
C CYS A 109 1.79 -5.29 12.97
N LYS A 110 1.77 -6.63 12.95
CA LYS A 110 1.69 -7.42 14.16
C LYS A 110 2.90 -7.20 15.06
N GLU A 111 4.09 -7.15 14.48
CA GLU A 111 5.33 -6.87 15.22
C GLU A 111 5.29 -5.47 15.86
N LYS A 112 4.54 -4.54 15.29
CA LYS A 112 4.35 -3.19 15.81
C LYS A 112 3.20 -3.06 16.80
N GLY A 113 2.58 -4.18 17.17
CA GLY A 113 1.52 -4.20 18.18
C GLY A 113 0.11 -4.03 17.63
N CYS A 114 -0.06 -4.08 16.30
CA CYS A 114 -1.38 -3.97 15.69
C CYS A 114 -2.07 -5.32 15.65
N SER A 115 -3.39 -5.33 15.86
CA SER A 115 -4.22 -6.52 15.71
C SER A 115 -5.13 -6.45 14.48
N GLN A 116 -5.18 -5.29 13.83
CA GLN A 116 -6.02 -5.07 12.64
C GLN A 116 -5.28 -4.20 11.64
N ILE A 117 -5.67 -4.33 10.36
CA ILE A 117 -5.21 -3.47 9.27
C ILE A 117 -6.42 -2.86 8.61
N GLY A 118 -6.43 -1.53 8.50
CA GLY A 118 -7.41 -0.80 7.71
C GLY A 118 -6.90 -0.55 6.29
N SER A 119 -7.80 -0.19 5.42
CA SER A 119 -7.52 0.24 4.06
C SER A 119 -8.71 1.04 3.55
N ASP A 120 -8.54 1.73 2.44
CA ASP A 120 -9.65 2.40 1.80
C ASP A 120 -9.49 2.34 0.28
N THR A 121 -10.61 2.55 -0.41
CA THR A 121 -10.63 2.66 -1.86
C THR A 121 -11.87 3.46 -2.26
N TRP A 122 -11.89 3.90 -3.51
CA TRP A 122 -13.08 4.56 -4.03
C TRP A 122 -14.25 3.58 -4.11
N LEU A 123 -15.43 4.05 -3.74
CA LEU A 123 -16.66 3.25 -3.79
C LEU A 123 -16.89 2.63 -5.17
N THR A 124 -16.49 3.32 -6.22
CA THR A 124 -16.66 2.91 -7.61
C THR A 124 -15.55 2.00 -8.13
N ASP A 125 -14.49 1.79 -7.38
CA ASP A 125 -13.36 0.95 -7.79
C ASP A 125 -13.66 -0.52 -7.48
N LYS A 126 -14.34 -1.17 -8.39
CA LYS A 126 -14.80 -2.55 -8.22
C LYS A 126 -13.66 -3.55 -8.13
N GLU A 127 -12.58 -3.34 -8.88
CA GLU A 127 -11.41 -4.22 -8.86
C GLU A 127 -10.72 -4.18 -7.50
N SER A 128 -10.50 -2.98 -6.98
CA SER A 128 -9.88 -2.80 -5.67
C SER A 128 -10.75 -3.40 -4.56
N ARG A 129 -12.06 -3.18 -4.61
CA ARG A 129 -12.99 -3.76 -3.63
C ARG A 129 -12.94 -5.28 -3.66
N ALA A 130 -12.98 -5.87 -4.85
CA ALA A 130 -12.90 -7.33 -4.99
C ALA A 130 -11.57 -7.87 -4.46
N PHE A 131 -10.47 -7.18 -4.74
CA PHE A 131 -9.15 -7.56 -4.22
C PHE A 131 -9.14 -7.57 -2.69
N HIS A 132 -9.64 -6.49 -2.07
CA HIS A 132 -9.67 -6.39 -0.61
C HIS A 132 -10.45 -7.55 0.03
N LEU A 133 -11.63 -7.86 -0.53
CA LEU A 133 -12.43 -8.98 -0.02
C LEU A 133 -11.70 -10.30 -0.18
N LYS A 134 -11.03 -10.50 -1.31
CA LYS A 134 -10.30 -11.73 -1.60
C LYS A 134 -9.16 -11.98 -0.60
N VAL A 135 -8.47 -10.94 -0.14
CA VAL A 135 -7.35 -11.09 0.80
C VAL A 135 -7.76 -10.95 2.26
N GLY A 136 -9.06 -10.93 2.54
CA GLY A 136 -9.58 -11.05 3.90
C GLY A 136 -10.06 -9.78 4.57
N PHE A 137 -10.06 -8.64 3.88
CA PHE A 137 -10.70 -7.44 4.40
C PHE A 137 -12.21 -7.56 4.29
N TRP A 138 -12.94 -6.89 5.17
CA TRP A 138 -14.38 -6.70 5.01
C TRP A 138 -14.68 -5.22 4.80
N GLU A 139 -15.80 -4.91 4.17
CA GLU A 139 -16.23 -3.53 3.95
C GLU A 139 -16.95 -3.04 5.21
N GLU A 140 -16.25 -2.21 5.99
CA GLU A 140 -16.75 -1.72 7.29
C GLU A 140 -17.74 -0.58 7.11
N GLU A 141 -17.36 0.45 6.37
CA GLU A 141 -18.19 1.65 6.21
C GLU A 141 -18.00 2.30 4.84
N GLU A 142 -19.04 3.01 4.40
CA GLU A 142 -18.95 3.94 3.30
C GLU A 142 -18.87 5.34 3.88
N VAL A 143 -17.87 6.11 3.44
CA VAL A 143 -17.60 7.45 4.00
C VAL A 143 -17.62 8.49 2.89
N VAL A 144 -18.23 9.66 3.20
CA VAL A 144 -18.15 10.82 2.32
C VAL A 144 -17.14 11.80 2.93
N HIS A 145 -16.14 12.15 2.16
CA HIS A 145 -15.10 13.11 2.59
C HIS A 145 -15.51 14.53 2.23
N PHE A 146 -15.43 15.45 3.19
CA PHE A 146 -15.76 16.86 3.00
C PHE A 146 -14.51 17.71 3.16
N LEU A 147 -14.41 18.76 2.35
CA LEU A 147 -13.32 19.71 2.43
C LEU A 147 -13.87 21.13 2.25
N LYS A 148 -13.29 22.09 2.95
CA LYS A 148 -13.70 23.51 2.87
C LYS A 148 -12.45 24.39 2.94
N ASN A 149 -12.37 25.37 2.04
CA ASN A 149 -11.33 26.40 2.15
C ASN A 149 -11.67 27.36 3.27
N ILE A 150 -10.69 27.75 4.03
CA ILE A 150 -10.85 28.75 5.09
C ILE A 150 -10.41 30.09 4.50
N LYS A 151 -11.29 31.08 4.59
CA LYS A 151 -11.02 32.44 4.08
C LYS A 151 -10.33 33.30 5.15
#